data_cc65f57c3b20b647c83e6b7eee59a8e5
#
_entry.id   cc65f57c3b20b647c83e6b7eee59a8e5
#
_cell.length_a   1.000
_cell.length_b   1.000
_cell.length_c   1.000
_cell.angle_alpha   90.00
_cell.angle_beta   90.00
_cell.angle_gamma   90.00
#
_symmetry.space_group_name_H-M   'P 1'
#
loop_
_entity.id
_entity.type
_entity.pdbx_description
1 polymer ?
#
loop_
_entity_poly.entity_id
_entity_poly.type
_entity_poly.pdbx_seq_one_letter_code
_entity_poly.pdbx_strand_id
1 'polypeptide(L)'
;MRTQFAPAAGQPAETRRGATEGKVELPPSLSVKELAEYLDVKTVDIIKELMKNGVMANINQQIDFDTAYLVAGSFGVQASPMSMDSAIAEEVGEGEATQVKMTTRSELFSTDGESAENLKPRPPVVTVMGHVDHGKTSLLDAIRQTKVAAGEAGGITQSIGAYEVEERGRRIVFLDTPGHEAFTAMRARGAQVTDVAVLVVAADDGVMPQTIEAISHAKAAQVPIVVAINKIDKEGANPDRVKQGLSEQGLVPEEWGGQTVMVPVSAKQKTGLSDLLEMILLVADLQDLKANPNKLAAGTIIDAHLEKGRGPVATVLVQSGTLRIGDNLVVGHIFGKVRALLDDRGRKMRDAGPATPAVVTGLPDVPTAGDIFQVVSSEKVARTIAGQRAEQHRVATLAQTRRVTLADLSAAVGKGTVKDLNLVLKADSNGSVEALKGSLLKIQDPQVQIKVVFEGVGPVTESDILLAAVSNALVIAFNVKTDTLAQKAAEREKVDIRSYDVVYNVTNDIERAIKGLYEPTFVQVWEGRAEVLQPIKIPKVGVIAGSRVQDGKITVNSTAKVLRDNKPLHEGQIVALKRFKDDVREVTVGLECGIRVEGYQDFQPGDIIESYQVKQA
;
A
#
# COMPACT_ATOMS: atom_id res chain seq x y z
N MET A 1 -65.28 -47.70 22.56
CA MET A 1 -64.57 -46.71 23.42
C MET A 1 -63.69 -45.82 22.52
N ARG A 2 -64.20 -44.63 22.30
CA ARG A 2 -63.46 -43.57 21.51
C ARG A 2 -62.74 -42.69 22.51
N THR A 3 -61.43 -42.65 22.49
CA THR A 3 -60.62 -41.70 23.24
C THR A 3 -60.30 -40.51 22.31
N GLN A 4 -60.87 -39.37 22.65
CA GLN A 4 -60.60 -38.05 22.03
C GLN A 4 -59.20 -37.57 22.44
N PHE A 5 -58.39 -37.26 21.48
CA PHE A 5 -57.18 -36.41 21.70
C PHE A 5 -57.61 -34.95 21.60
N ALA A 6 -57.44 -34.21 22.67
CA ALA A 6 -57.54 -32.77 22.68
C ALA A 6 -56.22 -32.16 22.13
N PRO A 7 -56.26 -31.05 21.35
CA PRO A 7 -55.06 -30.34 20.92
C PRO A 7 -54.46 -29.54 22.07
N ALA A 8 -53.13 -29.65 22.24
CA ALA A 8 -52.38 -28.85 23.19
C ALA A 8 -52.46 -27.38 22.82
N ALA A 9 -52.80 -26.56 23.81
CA ALA A 9 -52.83 -25.11 23.70
C ALA A 9 -51.42 -24.58 23.40
N GLY A 10 -51.31 -23.77 22.31
CA GLY A 10 -50.12 -23.00 21.99
C GLY A 10 -49.80 -22.01 23.10
N GLN A 11 -48.56 -21.97 23.49
CA GLN A 11 -48.04 -20.90 24.33
C GLN A 11 -48.16 -19.55 23.60
N PRO A 12 -48.57 -18.48 24.29
CA PRO A 12 -48.65 -17.16 23.67
C PRO A 12 -47.23 -16.68 23.33
N ALA A 13 -47.06 -16.19 22.10
CA ALA A 13 -45.88 -15.50 21.67
C ALA A 13 -45.63 -14.30 22.62
N GLU A 14 -44.48 -14.27 23.24
CA GLU A 14 -44.04 -13.12 24.03
C GLU A 14 -44.04 -11.88 23.14
N THR A 15 -44.86 -10.94 23.52
CA THR A 15 -44.96 -9.60 22.95
C THR A 15 -43.62 -8.89 23.11
N ARG A 16 -42.91 -8.70 22.03
CA ARG A 16 -41.72 -7.84 21.99
C ARG A 16 -42.11 -6.43 22.33
N ARG A 17 -41.66 -5.93 23.48
CA ARG A 17 -41.77 -4.57 23.94
C ARG A 17 -40.81 -3.68 23.15
N GLY A 18 -41.31 -2.70 22.40
CA GLY A 18 -40.50 -1.72 21.65
C GLY A 18 -41.25 -0.53 21.13
N ALA A 19 -42.39 -0.17 21.71
CA ALA A 19 -43.07 1.08 21.37
C ALA A 19 -43.18 1.96 22.63
N THR A 20 -42.11 2.64 22.95
CA THR A 20 -42.12 3.77 23.87
C THR A 20 -41.97 5.06 23.03
N GLU A 21 -43.10 5.79 22.92
CA GLU A 21 -43.17 7.18 22.41
C GLU A 21 -42.50 7.46 21.04
N GLY A 22 -43.06 6.91 19.93
CA GLY A 22 -42.82 7.47 18.57
C GLY A 22 -41.39 7.45 18.04
N LYS A 23 -40.46 6.74 18.68
CA LYS A 23 -39.08 6.55 18.21
C LYS A 23 -38.82 5.07 17.99
N VAL A 24 -38.34 4.72 16.79
CA VAL A 24 -37.96 3.35 16.41
C VAL A 24 -36.55 3.36 15.87
N GLU A 25 -35.71 2.43 16.37
CA GLU A 25 -34.37 2.21 15.80
C GLU A 25 -34.47 1.24 14.63
N LEU A 26 -33.96 1.64 13.47
CA LEU A 26 -33.99 0.83 12.25
C LEU A 26 -32.57 0.42 11.83
N PRO A 27 -32.36 -0.83 11.39
CA PRO A 27 -31.09 -1.28 10.85
C PRO A 27 -30.75 -0.56 9.53
N PRO A 28 -29.48 -0.52 9.11
CA PRO A 28 -29.02 0.19 7.91
C PRO A 28 -29.61 -0.38 6.60
N SER A 29 -30.08 -1.61 6.62
CA SER A 29 -30.81 -2.27 5.52
C SER A 29 -31.81 -3.26 6.08
N LEU A 30 -33.06 -3.21 5.63
CA LEU A 30 -34.13 -4.09 6.10
C LEU A 30 -35.12 -4.39 4.96
N SER A 31 -35.81 -5.53 5.06
CA SER A 31 -36.87 -5.85 4.10
C SER A 31 -38.14 -5.04 4.37
N VAL A 32 -38.97 -4.86 3.35
CA VAL A 32 -40.28 -4.20 3.47
C VAL A 32 -41.16 -4.88 4.52
N LYS A 33 -41.01 -6.20 4.69
CA LYS A 33 -41.73 -6.97 5.71
C LYS A 33 -41.24 -6.62 7.12
N GLU A 34 -39.93 -6.57 7.32
CA GLU A 34 -39.34 -6.18 8.62
C GLU A 34 -39.71 -4.75 8.98
N LEU A 35 -39.66 -3.81 8.03
CA LEU A 35 -40.12 -2.43 8.27
C LEU A 35 -41.58 -2.40 8.74
N ALA A 36 -42.43 -3.26 8.18
CA ALA A 36 -43.82 -3.37 8.60
C ALA A 36 -43.96 -3.89 10.05
N GLU A 37 -43.10 -4.81 10.44
CA GLU A 37 -43.02 -5.33 11.81
C GLU A 37 -42.49 -4.30 12.80
N TYR A 38 -41.45 -3.49 12.42
CA TYR A 38 -40.90 -2.41 13.24
C TYR A 38 -41.88 -1.26 13.47
N LEU A 39 -42.67 -0.91 12.44
CA LEU A 39 -43.63 0.19 12.51
C LEU A 39 -45.03 -0.23 12.99
N ASP A 40 -45.25 -1.53 13.20
CA ASP A 40 -46.56 -2.13 13.52
C ASP A 40 -47.67 -1.75 12.53
N VAL A 41 -47.30 -1.70 11.22
CA VAL A 41 -48.17 -1.32 10.10
C VAL A 41 -48.30 -2.47 9.10
N LYS A 42 -49.40 -2.53 8.39
CA LYS A 42 -49.57 -3.54 7.34
C LYS A 42 -48.58 -3.35 6.20
N THR A 43 -47.94 -4.42 5.76
CA THR A 43 -46.94 -4.42 4.66
C THR A 43 -47.48 -3.76 3.37
N VAL A 44 -48.78 -3.93 3.12
CA VAL A 44 -49.47 -3.33 1.94
C VAL A 44 -49.44 -1.77 2.00
N ASP A 45 -49.54 -1.20 3.19
CA ASP A 45 -49.58 0.27 3.33
C ASP A 45 -48.18 0.86 3.19
N ILE A 46 -47.12 0.14 3.63
CA ILE A 46 -45.74 0.50 3.36
C ILE A 46 -45.41 0.44 1.88
N ILE A 47 -45.88 -0.61 1.17
CA ILE A 47 -45.67 -0.71 -0.28
C ILE A 47 -46.34 0.46 -1.02
N LYS A 48 -47.54 0.85 -0.61
CA LYS A 48 -48.23 2.01 -1.19
C LYS A 48 -47.44 3.33 -0.98
N GLU A 49 -46.86 3.48 0.22
CA GLU A 49 -46.10 4.69 0.52
C GLU A 49 -44.75 4.73 -0.24
N LEU A 50 -44.07 3.56 -0.35
CA LEU A 50 -42.92 3.41 -1.22
C LEU A 50 -43.23 3.75 -2.68
N MET A 51 -44.38 3.28 -3.20
CA MET A 51 -44.82 3.59 -4.57
C MET A 51 -45.09 5.09 -4.78
N LYS A 52 -45.67 5.80 -3.79
CA LYS A 52 -45.86 7.25 -3.86
C LYS A 52 -44.53 7.99 -3.93
N ASN A 53 -43.48 7.49 -3.23
CA ASN A 53 -42.13 8.02 -3.26
C ASN A 53 -41.30 7.55 -4.48
N GLY A 54 -41.92 6.86 -5.44
CA GLY A 54 -41.28 6.42 -6.68
C GLY A 54 -40.47 5.15 -6.58
N VAL A 55 -40.54 4.44 -5.45
CA VAL A 55 -39.79 3.18 -5.21
C VAL A 55 -40.76 2.01 -5.40
N MET A 56 -40.55 1.20 -6.44
CA MET A 56 -41.30 -0.06 -6.62
C MET A 56 -40.60 -1.15 -5.80
N ALA A 57 -41.23 -1.59 -4.72
CA ALA A 57 -40.66 -2.62 -3.85
C ALA A 57 -41.63 -3.80 -3.64
N ASN A 58 -41.05 -5.01 -3.57
CA ASN A 58 -41.75 -6.23 -3.21
C ASN A 58 -41.61 -6.49 -1.68
N ILE A 59 -42.44 -7.37 -1.12
CA ILE A 59 -42.50 -7.70 0.31
C ILE A 59 -41.14 -8.11 0.88
N ASN A 60 -40.35 -8.85 0.11
CA ASN A 60 -39.03 -9.35 0.51
C ASN A 60 -37.87 -8.50 0.00
N GLN A 61 -38.16 -7.35 -0.61
CA GLN A 61 -37.12 -6.48 -1.14
C GLN A 61 -36.46 -5.72 0.00
N GLN A 62 -35.14 -5.68 -0.02
CA GLN A 62 -34.36 -4.85 0.91
C GLN A 62 -34.42 -3.38 0.49
N ILE A 63 -34.61 -2.51 1.46
CA ILE A 63 -34.59 -1.05 1.36
C ILE A 63 -33.51 -0.50 2.26
N ASP A 64 -32.89 0.60 1.87
CA ASP A 64 -31.90 1.31 2.65
C ASP A 64 -32.54 2.12 3.78
N PHE A 65 -31.71 2.50 4.76
CA PHE A 65 -32.16 3.31 5.90
C PHE A 65 -32.83 4.61 5.49
N ASP A 66 -32.29 5.31 4.47
CA ASP A 66 -32.82 6.61 4.04
C ASP A 66 -34.25 6.47 3.49
N THR A 67 -34.51 5.43 2.71
CA THR A 67 -35.86 5.10 2.24
C THR A 67 -36.77 4.70 3.38
N ALA A 68 -36.29 3.86 4.30
CA ALA A 68 -37.04 3.44 5.47
C ALA A 68 -37.36 4.62 6.42
N TYR A 69 -36.42 5.55 6.59
CA TYR A 69 -36.59 6.76 7.37
C TYR A 69 -37.70 7.67 6.80
N LEU A 70 -37.71 7.88 5.48
CA LEU A 70 -38.75 8.67 4.79
C LEU A 70 -40.14 8.04 4.95
N VAL A 71 -40.22 6.70 4.83
CA VAL A 71 -41.46 5.97 5.00
C VAL A 71 -41.92 6.00 6.47
N ALA A 72 -41.05 5.80 7.44
CA ALA A 72 -41.36 5.90 8.86
C ALA A 72 -41.89 7.31 9.21
N GLY A 73 -41.26 8.35 8.66
CA GLY A 73 -41.70 9.73 8.84
C GLY A 73 -43.13 9.99 8.32
N SER A 74 -43.54 9.34 7.23
CA SER A 74 -44.91 9.47 6.69
C SER A 74 -45.98 8.79 7.58
N PHE A 75 -45.59 7.83 8.41
CA PHE A 75 -46.44 7.22 9.43
C PHE A 75 -46.36 7.91 10.80
N GLY A 76 -45.59 9.03 10.90
CA GLY A 76 -45.45 9.80 12.14
C GLY A 76 -44.49 9.22 13.18
N VAL A 77 -43.67 8.26 12.77
CA VAL A 77 -42.66 7.61 13.63
C VAL A 77 -41.29 8.22 13.34
N GLN A 78 -40.60 8.67 14.38
CA GLN A 78 -39.20 9.09 14.29
C GLN A 78 -38.30 7.86 14.25
N ALA A 79 -37.71 7.58 13.09
CA ALA A 79 -36.71 6.54 12.97
C ALA A 79 -35.31 7.11 13.33
N SER A 80 -34.56 6.34 14.08
CA SER A 80 -33.12 6.60 14.31
C SER A 80 -32.31 5.40 13.81
N PRO A 81 -31.07 5.61 13.35
CA PRO A 81 -30.26 4.46 12.95
C PRO A 81 -29.97 3.58 14.18
N MET A 82 -30.28 2.31 14.06
CA MET A 82 -29.98 1.30 15.08
C MET A 82 -28.47 1.25 15.30
N SER A 83 -28.04 1.29 16.57
CA SER A 83 -26.63 1.09 16.87
C SER A 83 -26.23 -0.34 16.48
N MET A 84 -24.96 -0.52 16.11
CA MET A 84 -24.45 -1.85 15.72
C MET A 84 -24.63 -2.87 16.85
N ASP A 85 -24.51 -2.41 18.08
CA ASP A 85 -24.69 -3.21 19.30
C ASP A 85 -26.15 -3.65 19.48
N SER A 86 -27.12 -2.79 19.19
CA SER A 86 -28.56 -3.11 19.24
C SER A 86 -28.97 -4.11 18.17
N ALA A 87 -28.45 -3.96 16.95
CA ALA A 87 -28.75 -4.87 15.83
C ALA A 87 -28.21 -6.28 16.09
N ILE A 88 -27.04 -6.40 16.70
CA ILE A 88 -26.44 -7.67 17.12
C ILE A 88 -27.24 -8.30 18.27
N ALA A 89 -27.65 -7.48 19.25
CA ALA A 89 -28.44 -7.96 20.40
C ALA A 89 -29.79 -8.57 19.98
N GLU A 90 -30.44 -7.98 18.98
CA GLU A 90 -31.71 -8.44 18.46
C GLU A 90 -31.57 -9.76 17.67
N GLU A 91 -30.49 -9.95 16.93
CA GLU A 91 -30.28 -11.15 16.08
C GLU A 91 -29.72 -12.34 16.86
N VAL A 92 -28.98 -12.12 17.95
CA VAL A 92 -28.20 -13.13 18.65
C VAL A 92 -28.70 -13.36 20.09
N GLY A 93 -29.45 -12.43 20.68
CA GLY A 93 -29.94 -12.44 22.06
C GLY A 93 -29.06 -11.61 23.01
N GLU A 94 -29.71 -10.93 23.97
CA GLU A 94 -29.06 -9.95 24.88
C GLU A 94 -27.86 -10.51 25.67
N GLY A 95 -27.84 -11.81 25.97
CA GLY A 95 -26.77 -12.47 26.74
C GLY A 95 -25.47 -12.68 25.93
N GLU A 96 -25.56 -12.86 24.61
CA GLU A 96 -24.42 -13.04 23.72
C GLU A 96 -23.95 -11.70 23.09
N ALA A 97 -24.85 -10.73 22.96
CA ALA A 97 -24.57 -9.40 22.43
C ALA A 97 -23.62 -8.59 23.33
N THR A 98 -23.65 -8.82 24.64
CA THR A 98 -22.74 -8.13 25.60
C THR A 98 -21.26 -8.46 25.34
N GLN A 99 -20.98 -9.57 24.66
CA GLN A 99 -19.61 -9.96 24.27
C GLN A 99 -19.15 -9.35 22.93
N VAL A 100 -20.04 -8.70 22.20
CA VAL A 100 -19.85 -8.27 20.80
C VAL A 100 -19.80 -6.76 20.64
N LYS A 101 -19.73 -5.99 21.75
CA LYS A 101 -19.48 -4.54 21.63
C LYS A 101 -18.30 -4.32 20.68
N MET A 102 -18.47 -3.44 19.68
CA MET A 102 -17.36 -2.92 18.89
C MET A 102 -16.45 -2.14 19.83
N THR A 103 -15.65 -2.88 20.57
CA THR A 103 -14.64 -2.34 21.45
C THR A 103 -13.58 -1.67 20.57
N THR A 104 -13.29 -0.43 20.85
CA THR A 104 -12.13 0.27 20.26
C THR A 104 -10.87 -0.54 20.55
N ARG A 105 -9.81 -0.34 19.75
CA ARG A 105 -8.52 -1.04 19.97
C ARG A 105 -8.05 -0.93 21.43
N SER A 106 -8.19 0.27 22.03
CA SER A 106 -7.84 0.53 23.42
C SER A 106 -8.66 -0.30 24.42
N GLU A 107 -9.95 -0.50 24.20
CA GLU A 107 -10.81 -1.28 25.09
C GLU A 107 -10.57 -2.79 24.99
N LEU A 108 -10.24 -3.33 23.80
CA LEU A 108 -9.93 -4.76 23.61
C LEU A 108 -8.66 -5.18 24.34
N PHE A 109 -7.68 -4.31 24.41
CA PHE A 109 -6.37 -4.60 24.99
C PHE A 109 -6.15 -3.95 26.35
N SER A 110 -7.10 -3.13 26.83
CA SER A 110 -7.07 -2.55 28.17
C SER A 110 -7.25 -3.67 29.21
N THR A 111 -6.48 -3.56 30.28
CA THR A 111 -6.60 -4.40 31.47
C THR A 111 -7.47 -3.74 32.56
N ASP A 112 -8.03 -2.55 32.26
CA ASP A 112 -8.87 -1.79 33.18
C ASP A 112 -10.16 -2.53 33.48
N GLY A 113 -10.44 -2.73 34.77
CA GLY A 113 -11.61 -3.46 35.23
C GLY A 113 -11.45 -4.97 35.32
N GLU A 114 -10.30 -5.55 34.96
CA GLU A 114 -10.03 -6.97 35.17
C GLU A 114 -9.55 -7.25 36.62
N SER A 115 -9.97 -8.37 37.20
CA SER A 115 -9.52 -8.77 38.52
C SER A 115 -8.03 -9.12 38.49
N ALA A 116 -7.25 -8.62 39.46
CA ALA A 116 -5.81 -8.84 39.55
C ALA A 116 -5.37 -10.32 39.53
N GLU A 117 -6.27 -11.22 39.97
CA GLU A 117 -6.03 -12.67 39.99
C GLU A 117 -5.96 -13.30 38.60
N ASN A 118 -6.60 -12.68 37.59
CA ASN A 118 -6.62 -13.15 36.21
C ASN A 118 -5.47 -12.59 35.36
N LEU A 119 -4.81 -11.54 35.84
CA LEU A 119 -3.71 -10.89 35.15
C LEU A 119 -2.41 -11.65 35.40
N LYS A 120 -1.79 -12.12 34.32
CA LYS A 120 -0.47 -12.78 34.36
C LYS A 120 0.54 -11.96 33.61
N PRO A 121 1.83 -11.95 34.05
CA PRO A 121 2.90 -11.34 33.29
C PRO A 121 2.98 -12.00 31.90
N ARG A 122 3.17 -11.19 30.86
CA ARG A 122 3.36 -11.66 29.48
C ARG A 122 4.72 -11.29 28.94
N PRO A 123 5.26 -12.05 27.98
CA PRO A 123 6.48 -11.68 27.28
C PRO A 123 6.35 -10.32 26.61
N PRO A 124 7.44 -9.52 26.58
CA PRO A 124 7.46 -8.29 25.78
C PRO A 124 7.46 -8.60 24.30
N VAL A 125 6.76 -7.79 23.54
CA VAL A 125 6.79 -7.77 22.07
C VAL A 125 7.68 -6.61 21.63
N VAL A 126 8.69 -6.92 20.84
CA VAL A 126 9.78 -6.01 20.50
C VAL A 126 9.86 -5.86 18.99
N THR A 127 9.77 -4.64 18.47
CA THR A 127 10.02 -4.39 17.05
C THR A 127 11.47 -3.97 16.81
N VAL A 128 12.05 -4.44 15.70
CA VAL A 128 13.41 -4.04 15.30
C VAL A 128 13.32 -3.13 14.10
N MET A 129 13.85 -1.92 14.24
CA MET A 129 13.78 -0.85 13.25
C MET A 129 15.16 -0.26 12.96
N GLY A 130 15.28 0.51 11.89
CA GLY A 130 16.50 1.22 11.51
C GLY A 130 16.74 1.22 10.01
N HIS A 131 17.81 1.83 9.59
CA HIS A 131 18.16 1.99 8.18
C HIS A 131 18.47 0.64 7.48
N VAL A 132 18.38 0.61 6.15
CA VAL A 132 18.86 -0.51 5.32
C VAL A 132 20.35 -0.68 5.61
N ASP A 133 20.87 -1.91 5.53
CA ASP A 133 22.28 -2.27 5.76
C ASP A 133 22.85 -1.97 7.15
N HIS A 134 22.09 -1.46 8.11
CA HIS A 134 22.53 -1.35 9.51
C HIS A 134 22.59 -2.70 10.24
N GLY A 135 22.19 -3.78 9.58
CA GLY A 135 22.33 -5.15 10.07
C GLY A 135 21.22 -5.62 10.99
N LYS A 136 19.98 -5.14 10.82
CA LYS A 136 18.80 -5.59 11.57
C LYS A 136 18.61 -7.10 11.50
N THR A 137 18.42 -7.63 10.29
CA THR A 137 18.20 -9.07 10.06
C THR A 137 19.42 -9.90 10.49
N SER A 138 20.64 -9.39 10.30
CA SER A 138 21.85 -10.05 10.79
C SER A 138 21.92 -10.09 12.33
N LEU A 139 21.46 -9.03 13.01
CA LEU A 139 21.35 -8.99 14.47
C LEU A 139 20.35 -10.04 14.95
N LEU A 140 19.19 -10.10 14.32
CA LEU A 140 18.14 -11.06 14.66
C LEU A 140 18.57 -12.51 14.36
N ASP A 141 19.24 -12.75 13.23
CA ASP A 141 19.83 -14.05 12.91
C ASP A 141 20.88 -14.49 13.96
N ALA A 142 21.69 -13.53 14.43
CA ALA A 142 22.68 -13.83 15.49
C ALA A 142 22.01 -14.20 16.82
N ILE A 143 20.90 -13.53 17.18
CA ILE A 143 20.10 -13.82 18.37
C ILE A 143 19.39 -15.18 18.23
N ARG A 144 18.75 -15.46 17.08
CA ARG A 144 18.03 -16.74 16.82
C ARG A 144 18.98 -17.90 16.52
N GLN A 145 20.22 -17.65 16.20
CA GLN A 145 21.18 -18.64 15.65
C GLN A 145 20.68 -19.26 14.33
N THR A 146 20.07 -18.43 13.47
CA THR A 146 19.55 -18.78 12.15
C THR A 146 20.33 -18.07 11.03
N LYS A 147 19.92 -18.28 9.78
CA LYS A 147 20.49 -17.63 8.59
C LYS A 147 19.38 -17.18 7.64
N VAL A 148 18.39 -16.46 8.14
CA VAL A 148 17.22 -16.01 7.35
C VAL A 148 17.67 -15.02 6.27
N ALA A 149 18.53 -14.08 6.62
CA ALA A 149 19.07 -13.07 5.69
C ALA A 149 19.71 -13.68 4.43
N ALA A 150 20.31 -14.86 4.53
CA ALA A 150 20.92 -15.54 3.37
C ALA A 150 19.88 -16.18 2.42
N GLY A 151 18.65 -16.38 2.87
CA GLY A 151 17.56 -16.98 2.10
C GLY A 151 16.62 -15.98 1.43
N GLU A 152 16.65 -14.71 1.83
CA GLU A 152 15.77 -13.68 1.29
C GLU A 152 16.26 -13.14 -0.07
N ALA A 153 15.31 -12.87 -0.97
CA ALA A 153 15.62 -12.32 -2.29
C ALA A 153 16.29 -10.93 -2.16
N GLY A 154 17.45 -10.76 -2.78
CA GLY A 154 18.25 -9.54 -2.65
C GLY A 154 18.95 -9.35 -1.31
N GLY A 155 18.86 -10.30 -0.37
CA GLY A 155 19.47 -10.22 0.96
C GLY A 155 18.83 -9.14 1.86
N ILE A 156 17.59 -8.72 1.58
CA ILE A 156 16.84 -7.70 2.32
C ILE A 156 15.51 -8.27 2.80
N THR A 157 15.12 -7.92 4.02
CA THR A 157 13.80 -8.27 4.56
C THR A 157 12.71 -7.46 3.88
N GLN A 158 11.71 -8.14 3.32
CA GLN A 158 10.59 -7.54 2.59
C GLN A 158 9.21 -7.86 3.20
N SER A 159 9.13 -8.74 4.20
CA SER A 159 7.92 -9.08 4.96
C SER A 159 8.16 -8.90 6.46
N ILE A 160 7.08 -8.79 7.23
CA ILE A 160 7.19 -8.74 8.69
C ILE A 160 7.32 -10.16 9.24
N GLY A 161 8.46 -10.49 9.81
CA GLY A 161 8.69 -11.72 10.53
C GLY A 161 8.34 -11.59 12.03
N ALA A 162 7.67 -12.58 12.60
CA ALA A 162 7.40 -12.63 14.04
C ALA A 162 7.94 -13.95 14.61
N TYR A 163 8.72 -13.87 15.68
CA TYR A 163 9.35 -15.06 16.26
C TYR A 163 9.66 -14.89 17.75
N GLU A 164 9.85 -16.00 18.43
CA GLU A 164 10.11 -16.06 19.86
C GLU A 164 11.55 -16.45 20.15
N VAL A 165 12.14 -15.75 21.11
CA VAL A 165 13.49 -16.02 21.64
C VAL A 165 13.42 -16.19 23.14
N GLU A 166 14.17 -17.12 23.69
CA GLU A 166 14.31 -17.34 25.13
C GLU A 166 15.70 -16.90 25.61
N GLU A 167 15.74 -15.99 26.57
CA GLU A 167 16.95 -15.55 27.24
C GLU A 167 16.80 -15.75 28.75
N ARG A 168 17.68 -16.55 29.35
CA ARG A 168 17.69 -16.88 30.79
C ARG A 168 16.34 -17.35 31.35
N GLY A 169 15.60 -18.15 30.56
CA GLY A 169 14.26 -18.64 30.93
C GLY A 169 13.12 -17.63 30.77
N ARG A 170 13.37 -16.46 30.20
CA ARG A 170 12.36 -15.44 29.86
C ARG A 170 12.18 -15.37 28.36
N ARG A 171 10.93 -15.27 27.93
CA ARG A 171 10.58 -15.18 26.51
C ARG A 171 10.51 -13.71 26.06
N ILE A 172 10.98 -13.45 24.85
CA ILE A 172 10.90 -12.16 24.15
C ILE A 172 10.38 -12.46 22.76
N VAL A 173 9.39 -11.70 22.30
CA VAL A 173 8.85 -11.82 20.94
C VAL A 173 9.38 -10.70 20.09
N PHE A 174 10.07 -11.04 19.01
CA PHE A 174 10.59 -10.06 18.07
C PHE A 174 9.72 -9.96 16.82
N LEU A 175 9.50 -8.72 16.37
CA LEU A 175 8.94 -8.39 15.06
C LEU A 175 10.04 -7.77 14.20
N ASP A 176 10.47 -8.48 13.17
CA ASP A 176 11.42 -7.95 12.18
C ASP A 176 10.66 -7.11 11.16
N THR A 177 11.06 -5.86 10.97
CA THR A 177 10.43 -4.96 10.01
C THR A 177 11.41 -4.56 8.90
N PRO A 178 10.93 -4.51 7.63
CA PRO A 178 11.77 -4.07 6.52
C PRO A 178 12.33 -2.66 6.74
N GLY A 179 13.63 -2.47 6.43
CA GLY A 179 14.29 -1.16 6.57
C GLY A 179 13.99 -0.17 5.47
N HIS A 180 13.59 -0.66 4.28
CA HIS A 180 13.44 0.17 3.08
C HIS A 180 12.26 1.14 3.18
N GLU A 181 12.41 2.33 2.59
CA GLU A 181 11.39 3.40 2.56
C GLU A 181 10.02 2.94 2.00
N ALA A 182 10.02 2.01 1.04
CA ALA A 182 8.79 1.42 0.49
C ALA A 182 7.86 0.83 1.57
N PHE A 183 8.42 0.38 2.70
CA PHE A 183 7.71 -0.35 3.75
C PHE A 183 7.38 0.52 4.99
N THR A 184 7.19 1.83 4.82
CA THR A 184 6.84 2.76 5.91
C THR A 184 5.60 2.31 6.70
N ALA A 185 4.56 1.84 6.01
CA ALA A 185 3.33 1.33 6.64
C ALA A 185 3.61 0.10 7.53
N MET A 186 4.51 -0.80 7.10
CA MET A 186 4.91 -1.96 7.90
C MET A 186 5.67 -1.55 9.18
N ARG A 187 6.55 -0.52 9.10
CA ARG A 187 7.24 0.03 10.29
C ARG A 187 6.26 0.68 11.27
N ALA A 188 5.33 1.49 10.77
CA ALA A 188 4.28 2.09 11.60
C ALA A 188 3.44 1.03 12.31
N ARG A 189 3.03 -0.02 11.58
CA ARG A 189 2.29 -1.16 12.13
C ARG A 189 3.11 -1.92 13.17
N GLY A 190 4.38 -2.19 12.89
CA GLY A 190 5.31 -2.80 13.85
C GLY A 190 5.35 -2.03 15.17
N ALA A 191 5.54 -0.69 15.12
CA ALA A 191 5.55 0.16 16.31
C ALA A 191 4.23 0.12 17.10
N GLN A 192 3.09 0.10 16.41
CA GLN A 192 1.77 0.16 17.07
C GLN A 192 1.38 -1.10 17.83
N VAL A 193 1.97 -2.25 17.52
CA VAL A 193 1.62 -3.55 18.13
C VAL A 193 2.66 -4.04 19.15
N THR A 194 3.73 -3.28 19.37
CA THR A 194 4.86 -3.66 20.22
C THR A 194 4.95 -2.84 21.50
N ASP A 195 5.65 -3.39 22.49
CA ASP A 195 5.88 -2.79 23.79
C ASP A 195 7.22 -2.03 23.86
N VAL A 196 8.22 -2.50 23.11
CA VAL A 196 9.56 -1.88 23.05
C VAL A 196 10.02 -1.82 21.58
N ALA A 197 10.66 -0.74 21.20
CA ALA A 197 11.27 -0.58 19.88
C ALA A 197 12.81 -0.66 20.01
N VAL A 198 13.45 -1.57 19.29
CA VAL A 198 14.91 -1.64 19.17
C VAL A 198 15.34 -0.92 17.90
N LEU A 199 16.02 0.19 18.06
CA LEU A 199 16.57 0.99 16.98
C LEU A 199 18.00 0.56 16.68
N VAL A 200 18.23 -0.07 15.53
CA VAL A 200 19.56 -0.53 15.11
C VAL A 200 20.23 0.55 14.28
N VAL A 201 21.39 1.03 14.76
CA VAL A 201 22.20 2.04 14.08
C VAL A 201 23.60 1.50 13.90
N ALA A 202 24.14 1.56 12.68
CA ALA A 202 25.51 1.11 12.42
C ALA A 202 26.53 2.16 12.89
N ALA A 203 27.57 1.71 13.58
CA ALA A 203 28.60 2.58 14.15
C ALA A 203 29.51 3.26 13.11
N ASP A 204 29.55 2.71 11.90
CA ASP A 204 30.31 3.25 10.75
C ASP A 204 29.52 4.31 9.95
N ASP A 205 28.20 4.16 9.84
CA ASP A 205 27.35 5.01 9.01
C ASP A 205 26.69 6.17 9.81
N GLY A 206 26.29 5.92 11.07
CA GLY A 206 25.63 6.91 11.91
C GLY A 206 24.11 7.00 11.71
N VAL A 207 23.52 8.17 12.02
CA VAL A 207 22.07 8.42 11.91
C VAL A 207 21.72 8.74 10.47
N MET A 208 20.87 7.90 9.86
CA MET A 208 20.42 8.01 8.48
C MET A 208 18.93 8.43 8.40
N PRO A 209 18.41 8.92 7.25
CA PRO A 209 17.03 9.39 7.13
C PRO A 209 15.98 8.38 7.60
N GLN A 210 16.12 7.09 7.25
CA GLN A 210 15.21 6.03 7.70
C GLN A 210 15.34 5.74 9.21
N THR A 211 16.47 6.08 9.84
CA THR A 211 16.63 6.03 11.30
C THR A 211 15.75 7.11 11.96
N ILE A 212 15.73 8.31 11.40
CA ILE A 212 14.88 9.42 11.87
C ILE A 212 13.39 9.08 11.71
N GLU A 213 13.04 8.47 10.57
CA GLU A 213 11.68 7.97 10.33
C GLU A 213 11.27 6.92 11.39
N ALA A 214 12.15 5.95 11.67
CA ALA A 214 11.90 4.93 12.68
C ALA A 214 11.71 5.52 14.09
N ILE A 215 12.51 6.52 14.47
CA ILE A 215 12.35 7.27 15.73
C ILE A 215 10.97 7.96 15.76
N SER A 216 10.55 8.57 14.66
CA SER A 216 9.26 9.26 14.58
C SER A 216 8.09 8.27 14.74
N HIS A 217 8.15 7.08 14.14
CA HIS A 217 7.14 6.03 14.30
C HIS A 217 7.07 5.51 15.74
N ALA A 218 8.21 5.24 16.37
CA ALA A 218 8.25 4.80 17.76
C ALA A 218 7.71 5.86 18.73
N LYS A 219 8.06 7.13 18.53
CA LYS A 219 7.53 8.26 19.31
C LYS A 219 6.02 8.44 19.11
N ALA A 220 5.52 8.33 17.87
CA ALA A 220 4.09 8.44 17.56
C ALA A 220 3.28 7.29 18.20
N ALA A 221 3.88 6.10 18.30
CA ALA A 221 3.29 4.95 18.98
C ALA A 221 3.49 4.99 20.52
N GLN A 222 4.22 5.97 21.04
CA GLN A 222 4.55 6.10 22.47
C GLN A 222 5.29 4.88 23.06
N VAL A 223 6.10 4.22 22.25
CA VAL A 223 6.85 3.03 22.63
C VAL A 223 8.27 3.43 23.05
N PRO A 224 8.81 2.94 24.20
CA PRO A 224 10.17 3.19 24.60
C PRO A 224 11.17 2.62 23.58
N ILE A 225 12.26 3.36 23.39
CA ILE A 225 13.30 3.04 22.41
C ILE A 225 14.54 2.56 23.12
N VAL A 226 15.02 1.36 22.76
CA VAL A 226 16.36 0.84 23.09
C VAL A 226 17.21 0.92 21.83
N VAL A 227 18.41 1.47 21.94
CA VAL A 227 19.31 1.62 20.78
C VAL A 227 20.35 0.52 20.77
N ALA A 228 20.46 -0.22 19.67
CA ALA A 228 21.55 -1.15 19.40
C ALA A 228 22.53 -0.51 18.42
N ILE A 229 23.70 -0.09 18.91
CA ILE A 229 24.79 0.45 18.07
C ILE A 229 25.55 -0.73 17.50
N ASN A 230 25.25 -1.11 16.27
CA ASN A 230 25.78 -2.31 15.61
C ASN A 230 27.06 -2.04 14.82
N LYS A 231 27.73 -3.11 14.41
CA LYS A 231 28.99 -3.10 13.63
C LYS A 231 30.17 -2.44 14.34
N ILE A 232 30.25 -2.57 15.67
CA ILE A 232 31.39 -2.04 16.45
C ILE A 232 32.73 -2.71 16.12
N ASP A 233 32.66 -3.85 15.41
CA ASP A 233 33.83 -4.62 14.94
C ASP A 233 34.45 -4.06 13.64
N LYS A 234 33.83 -3.08 13.00
CA LYS A 234 34.28 -2.54 11.72
C LYS A 234 35.33 -1.44 11.91
N GLU A 235 36.33 -1.40 11.02
CA GLU A 235 37.29 -0.29 11.00
C GLU A 235 36.55 1.03 10.74
N GLY A 236 36.80 2.06 11.59
CA GLY A 236 36.12 3.33 11.53
C GLY A 236 34.81 3.42 12.32
N ALA A 237 34.43 2.35 13.04
CA ALA A 237 33.29 2.39 13.94
C ALA A 237 33.47 3.45 15.03
N ASN A 238 32.50 4.36 15.16
CA ASN A 238 32.52 5.42 16.17
C ASN A 238 31.17 5.50 16.89
N PRO A 239 31.00 4.75 18.01
CA PRO A 239 29.78 4.76 18.80
C PRO A 239 29.41 6.15 19.35
N ASP A 240 30.40 6.97 19.72
CA ASP A 240 30.16 8.30 20.30
C ASP A 240 29.56 9.26 19.28
N ARG A 241 29.98 9.19 18.02
CA ARG A 241 29.35 9.94 16.92
C ARG A 241 27.88 9.55 16.75
N VAL A 242 27.55 8.25 16.89
CA VAL A 242 26.17 7.78 16.82
C VAL A 242 25.35 8.32 17.99
N LYS A 243 25.89 8.26 19.23
CA LYS A 243 25.25 8.81 20.44
C LYS A 243 24.97 10.31 20.27
N GLN A 244 25.90 11.06 19.71
CA GLN A 244 25.73 12.50 19.45
C GLN A 244 24.61 12.76 18.44
N GLY A 245 24.62 12.06 17.30
CA GLY A 245 23.56 12.24 16.27
C GLY A 245 22.16 11.83 16.76
N LEU A 246 22.07 10.81 17.64
CA LEU A 246 20.80 10.42 18.26
C LEU A 246 20.33 11.45 19.29
N SER A 247 21.26 12.06 20.03
CA SER A 247 20.91 13.13 20.99
C SER A 247 20.32 14.35 20.29
N GLU A 248 20.78 14.68 19.07
CA GLU A 248 20.20 15.73 18.24
C GLU A 248 18.74 15.41 17.82
N GLN A 249 18.39 14.10 17.77
CA GLN A 249 17.02 13.64 17.52
C GLN A 249 16.18 13.47 18.81
N GLY A 250 16.74 13.91 19.96
CA GLY A 250 16.08 13.86 21.27
C GLY A 250 16.13 12.49 21.95
N LEU A 251 17.07 11.62 21.55
CA LEU A 251 17.40 10.36 22.23
C LEU A 251 18.74 10.53 22.96
N VAL A 252 18.67 11.01 24.21
CA VAL A 252 19.87 11.26 25.02
C VAL A 252 20.26 9.98 25.77
N PRO A 253 21.53 9.52 25.68
CA PRO A 253 22.01 8.34 26.41
C PRO A 253 21.90 8.51 27.94
N GLU A 254 21.71 7.40 28.65
CA GLU A 254 21.72 7.40 30.14
C GLU A 254 23.04 7.94 30.69
N GLU A 255 24.18 7.63 30.06
CA GLU A 255 25.52 8.11 30.43
C GLU A 255 25.62 9.65 30.43
N TRP A 256 24.79 10.35 29.64
CA TRP A 256 24.72 11.81 29.54
C TRP A 256 23.53 12.42 30.30
N GLY A 257 22.89 11.61 31.18
CA GLY A 257 21.77 12.04 32.01
C GLY A 257 20.42 11.95 31.28
N GLY A 258 20.33 11.24 30.17
CA GLY A 258 19.08 10.97 29.44
C GLY A 258 18.35 9.73 29.97
N GLN A 259 17.39 9.25 29.18
CA GLN A 259 16.55 8.09 29.52
C GLN A 259 16.64 6.96 28.45
N THR A 260 17.52 7.11 27.45
CA THR A 260 17.59 6.14 26.36
C THR A 260 18.74 5.17 26.58
N VAL A 261 18.40 3.90 26.71
CA VAL A 261 19.38 2.82 26.79
C VAL A 261 20.05 2.63 25.44
N MET A 262 21.40 2.67 25.40
CA MET A 262 22.20 2.47 24.19
C MET A 262 23.24 1.38 24.42
N VAL A 263 23.16 0.28 23.65
CA VAL A 263 24.02 -0.89 23.81
C VAL A 263 24.89 -1.07 22.56
N PRO A 264 26.23 -1.06 22.70
CA PRO A 264 27.12 -1.39 21.60
C PRO A 264 27.10 -2.88 21.33
N VAL A 265 26.89 -3.29 20.07
CA VAL A 265 26.78 -4.70 19.66
C VAL A 265 27.54 -4.99 18.37
N SER A 266 27.94 -6.24 18.19
CA SER A 266 28.35 -6.77 16.90
C SER A 266 27.57 -8.04 16.57
N ALA A 267 26.67 -7.96 15.61
CA ALA A 267 25.95 -9.11 15.10
C ALA A 267 26.90 -10.16 14.50
N LYS A 268 27.99 -9.72 13.85
CA LYS A 268 28.97 -10.59 13.23
C LYS A 268 29.82 -11.36 14.24
N GLN A 269 30.32 -10.68 15.28
CA GLN A 269 31.14 -11.29 16.34
C GLN A 269 30.31 -11.85 17.50
N LYS A 270 28.98 -11.60 17.49
CA LYS A 270 28.05 -11.99 18.55
C LYS A 270 28.39 -11.41 19.92
N THR A 271 28.96 -10.20 19.96
CA THR A 271 29.32 -9.49 21.20
C THR A 271 28.22 -8.51 21.57
N GLY A 272 27.93 -8.33 22.88
CA GLY A 272 26.91 -7.41 23.41
C GLY A 272 25.47 -7.85 23.20
N LEU A 273 25.21 -9.05 22.65
CA LEU A 273 23.84 -9.51 22.37
C LEU A 273 23.07 -9.83 23.66
N SER A 274 23.68 -10.53 24.62
CA SER A 274 23.02 -10.81 25.90
C SER A 274 22.76 -9.55 26.68
N ASP A 275 23.68 -8.56 26.65
CA ASP A 275 23.47 -7.26 27.29
C ASP A 275 22.28 -6.52 26.68
N LEU A 276 22.15 -6.54 25.34
CA LEU A 276 21.00 -5.96 24.64
C LEU A 276 19.68 -6.63 25.08
N LEU A 277 19.63 -7.96 25.12
CA LEU A 277 18.43 -8.70 25.54
C LEU A 277 18.07 -8.44 27.01
N GLU A 278 19.07 -8.32 27.89
CA GLU A 278 18.88 -7.98 29.29
C GLU A 278 18.31 -6.55 29.45
N MET A 279 18.83 -5.57 28.69
CA MET A 279 18.31 -4.21 28.70
C MET A 279 16.88 -4.13 28.15
N ILE A 280 16.54 -4.89 27.10
CA ILE A 280 15.17 -5.00 26.59
C ILE A 280 14.23 -5.53 27.69
N LEU A 281 14.64 -6.58 28.40
CA LEU A 281 13.84 -7.14 29.49
C LEU A 281 13.69 -6.16 30.66
N LEU A 282 14.74 -5.38 30.98
CA LEU A 282 14.68 -4.36 32.01
C LEU A 282 13.68 -3.24 31.67
N VAL A 283 13.73 -2.74 30.44
CA VAL A 283 12.80 -1.71 29.95
C VAL A 283 11.36 -2.25 29.93
N ALA A 284 11.16 -3.52 29.57
CA ALA A 284 9.84 -4.17 29.60
C ALA A 284 9.30 -4.35 31.02
N ASP A 285 10.15 -4.65 32.00
CA ASP A 285 9.77 -4.78 33.42
C ASP A 285 9.27 -3.44 34.01
N LEU A 286 9.83 -2.30 33.56
CA LEU A 286 9.35 -0.99 33.96
C LEU A 286 7.93 -0.69 33.48
N GLN A 287 7.44 -1.39 32.44
CA GLN A 287 6.08 -1.21 31.91
C GLN A 287 5.04 -2.11 32.57
N ASP A 288 5.43 -3.07 33.43
CA ASP A 288 4.53 -4.02 34.13
C ASP A 288 3.54 -4.72 33.18
N LEU A 289 4.10 -5.35 32.11
CA LEU A 289 3.32 -5.96 31.04
C LEU A 289 2.50 -7.17 31.53
N LYS A 290 1.17 -7.04 31.55
CA LYS A 290 0.23 -8.08 31.99
C LYS A 290 -0.85 -8.30 30.94
N ALA A 291 -1.39 -9.53 30.91
CA ALA A 291 -2.56 -9.85 30.10
C ALA A 291 -3.38 -10.96 30.77
N ASN A 292 -4.66 -11.04 30.43
CA ASN A 292 -5.55 -12.10 30.90
C ASN A 292 -5.59 -13.25 29.88
N PRO A 293 -5.02 -14.44 30.19
CA PRO A 293 -5.03 -15.57 29.27
C PRO A 293 -6.40 -16.30 29.21
N ASN A 294 -7.31 -16.04 30.15
CA ASN A 294 -8.53 -16.79 30.30
C ASN A 294 -9.72 -16.24 29.50
N LYS A 295 -9.58 -15.06 28.88
CA LYS A 295 -10.63 -14.50 28.03
C LYS A 295 -10.54 -14.97 26.57
N LEU A 296 -11.56 -14.67 25.77
CA LEU A 296 -11.55 -14.91 24.33
C LEU A 296 -10.39 -14.17 23.69
N ALA A 297 -9.70 -14.82 22.76
CA ALA A 297 -8.51 -14.26 22.17
C ALA A 297 -8.83 -13.02 21.32
N ALA A 298 -7.99 -12.01 21.47
CA ALA A 298 -7.94 -10.86 20.61
C ALA A 298 -6.48 -10.48 20.31
N GLY A 299 -6.24 -9.92 19.14
CA GLY A 299 -4.90 -9.55 18.73
C GLY A 299 -4.89 -8.88 17.36
N THR A 300 -3.72 -8.78 16.75
CA THR A 300 -3.52 -8.07 15.49
C THR A 300 -2.92 -9.01 14.44
N ILE A 301 -3.36 -8.84 13.18
CA ILE A 301 -2.75 -9.50 12.03
C ILE A 301 -1.43 -8.80 11.70
N ILE A 302 -0.34 -9.53 11.75
CA ILE A 302 1.00 -9.01 11.40
C ILE A 302 1.18 -8.99 9.89
N ASP A 303 0.94 -10.15 9.26
CA ASP A 303 1.02 -10.33 7.81
C ASP A 303 0.04 -11.43 7.36
N ALA A 304 -0.34 -11.41 6.08
CA ALA A 304 -1.21 -12.42 5.52
C ALA A 304 -0.90 -12.64 4.04
N HIS A 305 -0.89 -13.91 3.64
CA HIS A 305 -0.57 -14.31 2.28
C HIS A 305 -1.38 -15.53 1.83
N LEU A 306 -1.36 -15.80 0.54
CA LEU A 306 -2.01 -16.96 -0.04
C LEU A 306 -0.98 -18.08 -0.28
N GLU A 307 -1.07 -19.19 0.46
CA GLU A 307 -0.18 -20.33 0.29
C GLU A 307 -0.82 -21.42 -0.59
N LYS A 308 -0.07 -21.91 -1.57
CA LYS A 308 -0.55 -22.98 -2.46
C LYS A 308 -0.80 -24.27 -1.66
N GLY A 309 -2.03 -24.75 -1.68
CA GLY A 309 -2.45 -25.97 -0.99
C GLY A 309 -3.01 -25.77 0.42
N ARG A 310 -2.67 -24.69 1.12
CA ARG A 310 -3.22 -24.33 2.42
C ARG A 310 -4.28 -23.24 2.36
N GLY A 311 -4.29 -22.45 1.25
CA GLY A 311 -5.19 -21.30 1.09
C GLY A 311 -4.68 -20.05 1.82
N PRO A 312 -5.59 -19.16 2.26
CA PRO A 312 -5.21 -18.00 3.04
C PRO A 312 -4.55 -18.38 4.36
N VAL A 313 -3.40 -17.76 4.62
CA VAL A 313 -2.59 -17.95 5.82
C VAL A 313 -2.35 -16.58 6.43
N ALA A 314 -2.59 -16.44 7.73
CA ALA A 314 -2.36 -15.19 8.45
C ALA A 314 -1.40 -15.40 9.63
N THR A 315 -0.37 -14.57 9.71
CA THR A 315 0.48 -14.47 10.89
C THR A 315 -0.16 -13.49 11.86
N VAL A 316 -0.55 -13.98 13.02
CA VAL A 316 -1.24 -13.20 14.05
C VAL A 316 -0.37 -13.05 15.30
N LEU A 317 -0.51 -11.92 15.98
CA LEU A 317 0.03 -11.71 17.32
C LEU A 317 -1.16 -11.70 18.30
N VAL A 318 -1.24 -12.68 19.17
CA VAL A 318 -2.23 -12.71 20.23
C VAL A 318 -1.80 -11.69 21.30
N GLN A 319 -2.65 -10.72 21.61
CA GLN A 319 -2.35 -9.69 22.61
C GLN A 319 -3.09 -9.94 23.92
N SER A 320 -4.30 -10.52 23.86
CA SER A 320 -5.12 -10.85 25.02
C SER A 320 -5.86 -12.16 24.79
N GLY A 321 -6.14 -12.89 25.84
CA GLY A 321 -6.81 -14.19 25.77
C GLY A 321 -5.94 -15.32 25.25
N THR A 322 -6.54 -16.47 24.93
CA THR A 322 -5.86 -17.64 24.36
C THR A 322 -6.61 -18.12 23.12
N LEU A 323 -5.91 -18.12 21.98
CA LEU A 323 -6.42 -18.59 20.68
C LEU A 323 -6.23 -20.11 20.58
N ARG A 324 -7.30 -20.84 20.20
CA ARG A 324 -7.30 -22.30 20.11
C ARG A 324 -7.76 -22.79 18.74
N ILE A 325 -7.36 -24.00 18.39
CA ILE A 325 -7.88 -24.68 17.21
C ILE A 325 -9.39 -24.90 17.40
N GLY A 326 -10.18 -24.52 16.39
CA GLY A 326 -11.63 -24.62 16.41
C GLY A 326 -12.35 -23.33 16.77
N ASP A 327 -11.67 -22.30 17.23
CA ASP A 327 -12.26 -21.00 17.55
C ASP A 327 -12.82 -20.30 16.31
N ASN A 328 -13.94 -19.58 16.51
CA ASN A 328 -14.54 -18.74 15.48
C ASN A 328 -13.86 -17.37 15.50
N LEU A 329 -13.15 -17.06 14.43
CA LEU A 329 -12.33 -15.85 14.29
C LEU A 329 -13.03 -14.85 13.39
N VAL A 330 -13.13 -13.60 13.84
CA VAL A 330 -13.54 -12.45 13.02
C VAL A 330 -12.34 -11.54 12.83
N VAL A 331 -12.03 -11.19 11.59
CA VAL A 331 -10.91 -10.31 11.20
C VAL A 331 -11.43 -9.31 10.20
N GLY A 332 -11.47 -8.02 10.56
CA GLY A 332 -12.07 -7.01 9.67
C GLY A 332 -13.48 -7.44 9.24
N HIS A 333 -13.68 -7.60 7.95
CA HIS A 333 -14.93 -8.06 7.32
C HIS A 333 -14.95 -9.57 6.99
N ILE A 334 -13.91 -10.30 7.40
CA ILE A 334 -13.76 -11.75 7.15
C ILE A 334 -14.07 -12.51 8.43
N PHE A 335 -14.75 -13.63 8.33
CA PHE A 335 -14.87 -14.59 9.43
C PHE A 335 -14.44 -15.99 8.98
N GLY A 336 -13.91 -16.76 9.90
CA GLY A 336 -13.50 -18.13 9.62
C GLY A 336 -13.29 -18.93 10.90
N LYS A 337 -13.09 -20.24 10.74
CA LYS A 337 -12.79 -21.13 11.86
C LYS A 337 -11.32 -21.53 11.82
N VAL A 338 -10.62 -21.38 12.93
CA VAL A 338 -9.22 -21.79 13.06
C VAL A 338 -9.09 -23.29 12.82
N ARG A 339 -8.48 -23.66 11.69
CA ARG A 339 -8.24 -25.07 11.32
C ARG A 339 -6.95 -25.62 11.87
N ALA A 340 -5.88 -24.81 11.83
CA ALA A 340 -4.61 -25.15 12.42
C ALA A 340 -3.89 -23.89 12.90
N LEU A 341 -3.11 -24.08 13.97
CA LEU A 341 -2.16 -23.11 14.50
C LEU A 341 -0.75 -23.66 14.31
N LEU A 342 0.17 -22.83 13.83
CA LEU A 342 1.59 -23.16 13.67
C LEU A 342 2.42 -22.11 14.39
N ASP A 343 3.57 -22.52 14.92
CA ASP A 343 4.56 -21.61 15.49
C ASP A 343 5.43 -20.96 14.38
N ASP A 344 6.38 -20.12 14.77
CA ASP A 344 7.34 -19.45 13.89
C ASP A 344 8.27 -20.42 13.12
N ARG A 345 8.34 -21.70 13.53
CA ARG A 345 9.10 -22.78 12.89
C ARG A 345 8.23 -23.73 12.07
N GLY A 346 6.94 -23.42 11.90
CA GLY A 346 5.98 -24.22 11.15
C GLY A 346 5.51 -25.49 11.87
N ARG A 347 5.77 -25.65 13.18
CA ARG A 347 5.31 -26.79 13.97
C ARG A 347 3.89 -26.52 14.48
N LYS A 348 3.07 -27.57 14.53
CA LYS A 348 1.70 -27.47 15.04
C LYS A 348 1.67 -27.15 16.53
N MET A 349 0.88 -26.16 16.91
CA MET A 349 0.57 -25.83 18.29
C MET A 349 -0.93 -26.00 18.56
N ARG A 350 -1.33 -26.21 19.81
CA ARG A 350 -2.72 -26.40 20.20
C ARG A 350 -3.40 -25.09 20.56
N ASP A 351 -2.66 -24.21 21.20
CA ASP A 351 -3.11 -22.94 21.72
C ASP A 351 -1.99 -21.89 21.62
N ALA A 352 -2.37 -20.63 21.48
CA ALA A 352 -1.49 -19.48 21.49
C ALA A 352 -2.00 -18.48 22.54
N GLY A 353 -1.22 -18.29 23.61
CA GLY A 353 -1.51 -17.35 24.69
C GLY A 353 -1.10 -15.91 24.37
N PRO A 354 -1.24 -14.98 25.34
CA PRO A 354 -0.82 -13.60 25.17
C PRO A 354 0.65 -13.46 24.78
N ALA A 355 0.94 -12.48 23.93
CA ALA A 355 2.26 -12.18 23.33
C ALA A 355 2.86 -13.40 22.59
N THR A 356 2.05 -14.25 21.99
CA THR A 356 2.53 -15.40 21.20
C THR A 356 2.22 -15.14 19.73
N PRO A 357 3.22 -15.14 18.83
CA PRO A 357 3.00 -15.14 17.41
C PRO A 357 2.51 -16.52 16.95
N ALA A 358 1.51 -16.57 16.10
CA ALA A 358 0.98 -17.81 15.57
C ALA A 358 0.57 -17.65 14.10
N VAL A 359 0.80 -18.68 13.31
CA VAL A 359 0.33 -18.75 11.93
C VAL A 359 -1.01 -19.48 11.91
N VAL A 360 -2.06 -18.79 11.49
CA VAL A 360 -3.45 -19.26 11.46
C VAL A 360 -3.83 -19.66 10.06
N THR A 361 -4.50 -20.82 9.94
CA THR A 361 -5.12 -21.28 8.69
C THR A 361 -6.62 -21.50 8.90
N GLY A 362 -7.42 -21.39 7.85
CA GLY A 362 -8.87 -21.63 7.90
C GLY A 362 -9.72 -20.41 7.64
N LEU A 363 -9.11 -19.27 7.31
CA LEU A 363 -9.81 -18.10 6.81
C LEU A 363 -10.24 -18.32 5.35
N PRO A 364 -11.39 -17.80 4.92
CA PRO A 364 -11.87 -17.93 3.54
C PRO A 364 -11.14 -17.02 2.57
N ASP A 365 -10.61 -15.90 3.03
CA ASP A 365 -9.89 -14.89 2.25
C ASP A 365 -8.67 -14.36 3.02
N VAL A 366 -7.79 -13.62 2.33
CA VAL A 366 -6.58 -13.04 2.92
C VAL A 366 -6.95 -11.77 3.67
N PRO A 367 -6.79 -11.73 5.02
CA PRO A 367 -7.12 -10.55 5.80
C PRO A 367 -6.11 -9.42 5.56
N THR A 368 -6.51 -8.18 5.86
CA THR A 368 -5.63 -7.03 5.78
C THR A 368 -4.63 -7.06 6.94
N ALA A 369 -3.36 -6.85 6.63
CA ALA A 369 -2.34 -6.72 7.68
C ALA A 369 -2.61 -5.45 8.53
N GLY A 370 -2.53 -5.58 9.86
CA GLY A 370 -2.89 -4.53 10.82
C GLY A 370 -4.33 -4.59 11.33
N ASP A 371 -5.20 -5.41 10.71
CA ASP A 371 -6.55 -5.63 11.22
C ASP A 371 -6.51 -6.32 12.58
N ILE A 372 -7.49 -5.97 13.40
CA ILE A 372 -7.70 -6.62 14.69
C ILE A 372 -8.53 -7.89 14.46
N PHE A 373 -8.07 -8.98 15.01
CA PHE A 373 -8.87 -10.19 15.11
C PHE A 373 -9.49 -10.35 16.50
N GLN A 374 -10.65 -10.97 16.55
CA GLN A 374 -11.35 -11.29 17.77
C GLN A 374 -11.99 -12.68 17.65
N VAL A 375 -11.84 -13.48 18.69
CA VAL A 375 -12.58 -14.75 18.84
C VAL A 375 -13.97 -14.46 19.40
N VAL A 376 -14.97 -15.11 18.83
CA VAL A 376 -16.36 -15.00 19.28
C VAL A 376 -16.93 -16.36 19.63
N SER A 377 -17.96 -16.38 20.52
CA SER A 377 -18.53 -17.60 21.10
C SER A 377 -19.23 -18.49 20.06
N SER A 378 -19.87 -17.91 19.05
CA SER A 378 -20.61 -18.69 18.05
C SER A 378 -20.31 -18.24 16.61
N GLU A 379 -20.46 -19.20 15.68
CA GLU A 379 -20.29 -18.92 14.24
C GLU A 379 -21.37 -17.95 13.72
N LYS A 380 -22.58 -18.00 14.30
CA LYS A 380 -23.66 -17.08 13.91
C LYS A 380 -23.27 -15.63 14.19
N VAL A 381 -22.77 -15.37 15.40
CA VAL A 381 -22.23 -14.04 15.79
C VAL A 381 -21.11 -13.59 14.84
N ALA A 382 -20.16 -14.49 14.54
CA ALA A 382 -19.06 -14.17 13.63
C ALA A 382 -19.56 -13.73 12.25
N ARG A 383 -20.54 -14.45 11.71
CA ARG A 383 -21.12 -14.17 10.39
C ARG A 383 -21.86 -12.84 10.36
N THR A 384 -22.64 -12.53 11.39
CA THR A 384 -23.38 -11.26 11.49
C THR A 384 -22.41 -10.07 11.54
N ILE A 385 -21.40 -10.11 12.41
CA ILE A 385 -20.40 -9.04 12.53
C ILE A 385 -19.65 -8.83 11.21
N ALA A 386 -19.16 -9.92 10.62
CA ALA A 386 -18.41 -9.84 9.36
C ALA A 386 -19.29 -9.31 8.21
N GLY A 387 -20.55 -9.75 8.14
CA GLY A 387 -21.51 -9.26 7.14
C GLY A 387 -21.79 -7.77 7.24
N GLN A 388 -22.01 -7.26 8.44
CA GLN A 388 -22.22 -5.84 8.68
C GLN A 388 -20.98 -5.00 8.31
N ARG A 389 -19.78 -5.45 8.70
CA ARG A 389 -18.53 -4.78 8.35
C ARG A 389 -18.25 -4.82 6.85
N ALA A 390 -18.57 -5.93 6.16
CA ALA A 390 -18.43 -6.06 4.72
C ALA A 390 -19.33 -5.05 3.98
N GLU A 391 -20.57 -4.87 4.43
CA GLU A 391 -21.49 -3.91 3.85
C GLU A 391 -21.02 -2.47 4.07
N GLN A 392 -20.55 -2.13 5.27
CA GLN A 392 -19.97 -0.81 5.54
C GLN A 392 -18.76 -0.53 4.65
N HIS A 393 -17.86 -1.51 4.49
CA HIS A 393 -16.70 -1.38 3.61
C HIS A 393 -17.13 -1.18 2.15
N ARG A 394 -18.14 -1.91 1.69
CA ARG A 394 -18.71 -1.78 0.35
C ARG A 394 -19.27 -0.37 0.10
N VAL A 395 -20.07 0.15 1.05
CA VAL A 395 -20.64 1.49 0.97
C VAL A 395 -19.56 2.57 0.97
N ALA A 396 -18.54 2.44 1.83
CA ALA A 396 -17.41 3.37 1.90
C ALA A 396 -16.62 3.40 0.58
N THR A 397 -16.35 2.22 -0.01
CA THR A 397 -15.64 2.10 -1.30
C THR A 397 -16.44 2.72 -2.44
N LEU A 398 -17.76 2.47 -2.51
CA LEU A 398 -18.65 3.08 -3.51
C LEU A 398 -18.73 4.61 -3.35
N ALA A 399 -18.74 5.13 -2.12
CA ALA A 399 -18.75 6.57 -1.87
C ALA A 399 -17.45 7.25 -2.33
N GLN A 400 -16.31 6.58 -2.22
CA GLN A 400 -15.03 7.08 -2.74
C GLN A 400 -14.98 7.11 -4.28
N THR A 401 -15.55 6.10 -4.93
CA THR A 401 -15.58 6.01 -6.41
C THR A 401 -16.50 7.08 -7.05
N ARG A 402 -17.52 7.55 -6.35
CA ARG A 402 -18.49 8.56 -6.84
C ARG A 402 -17.97 10.00 -6.84
N ARG A 403 -16.81 10.30 -6.31
CA ARG A 403 -16.31 11.68 -6.16
C ARG A 403 -15.57 12.27 -7.36
N VAL A 404 -15.56 11.61 -8.52
CA VAL A 404 -15.07 12.25 -9.76
C VAL A 404 -16.16 13.21 -10.27
N THR A 405 -15.99 14.50 -10.00
CA THR A 405 -16.94 15.53 -10.43
C THR A 405 -16.66 15.96 -11.87
N LEU A 406 -17.69 16.51 -12.55
CA LEU A 406 -17.54 17.11 -13.90
C LEU A 406 -16.48 18.23 -13.91
N ALA A 407 -16.21 18.86 -12.76
CA ALA A 407 -15.13 19.84 -12.60
C ALA A 407 -13.73 19.22 -12.73
N ASP A 408 -13.55 18.00 -12.21
CA ASP A 408 -12.30 17.25 -12.33
C ASP A 408 -12.05 16.80 -13.79
N LEU A 409 -13.13 16.46 -14.50
CA LEU A 409 -13.06 16.12 -15.93
C LEU A 409 -12.68 17.35 -16.78
N SER A 410 -13.21 18.53 -16.47
CA SER A 410 -12.86 19.77 -17.19
C SER A 410 -11.43 20.24 -16.88
N ALA A 411 -10.94 20.02 -15.67
CA ALA A 411 -9.55 20.29 -15.30
C ALA A 411 -8.56 19.31 -15.97
N ALA A 412 -8.95 18.07 -16.20
CA ALA A 412 -8.16 17.07 -16.92
C ALA A 412 -8.06 17.38 -18.43
N VAL A 413 -9.12 17.90 -19.04
CA VAL A 413 -9.13 18.32 -20.46
C VAL A 413 -8.24 19.54 -20.70
N GLY A 414 -8.04 20.41 -19.70
CA GLY A 414 -7.20 21.61 -19.80
C GLY A 414 -5.69 21.38 -19.63
N LYS A 415 -5.26 20.19 -19.18
CA LYS A 415 -3.85 19.87 -18.84
C LYS A 415 -3.12 19.03 -19.89
N GLY A 416 -3.35 19.20 -21.17
CA GLY A 416 -2.62 18.45 -22.20
C GLY A 416 -2.78 16.91 -22.06
N THR A 417 -2.44 16.16 -23.07
CA THR A 417 -2.53 14.69 -23.09
C THR A 417 -1.50 14.04 -22.17
N VAL A 418 -1.82 13.97 -20.86
CA VAL A 418 -1.04 13.11 -19.94
C VAL A 418 -1.31 11.65 -20.33
N LYS A 419 -0.24 10.89 -20.58
CA LYS A 419 -0.35 9.46 -20.91
C LYS A 419 -0.56 8.67 -19.61
N ASP A 420 -1.61 7.84 -19.54
CA ASP A 420 -1.84 6.95 -18.40
C ASP A 420 -1.02 5.67 -18.56
N LEU A 421 -0.23 5.31 -17.54
CA LEU A 421 0.38 4.00 -17.39
C LEU A 421 -0.47 3.17 -16.42
N ASN A 422 -1.32 2.32 -16.97
CA ASN A 422 -2.19 1.46 -16.20
C ASN A 422 -1.43 0.23 -15.71
N LEU A 423 -1.58 -0.12 -14.43
CA LEU A 423 -0.92 -1.25 -13.80
C LEU A 423 -1.93 -2.17 -13.10
N VAL A 424 -1.71 -3.47 -13.22
CA VAL A 424 -2.33 -4.52 -12.42
C VAL A 424 -1.26 -5.10 -11.50
N LEU A 425 -1.44 -5.00 -10.18
CA LEU A 425 -0.47 -5.44 -9.18
C LEU A 425 -0.91 -6.76 -8.55
N LYS A 426 -0.05 -7.77 -8.60
CA LYS A 426 -0.22 -9.03 -7.89
C LYS A 426 1.02 -9.32 -7.07
N ALA A 427 0.84 -9.57 -5.77
CA ALA A 427 1.94 -9.86 -4.86
C ALA A 427 1.64 -11.05 -3.96
N ASP A 428 2.64 -11.53 -3.24
CA ASP A 428 2.56 -12.64 -2.30
C ASP A 428 1.76 -12.30 -1.03
N SER A 429 1.86 -11.05 -0.55
CA SER A 429 1.20 -10.58 0.67
C SER A 429 0.57 -9.20 0.49
N ASN A 430 -0.39 -8.86 1.37
CA ASN A 430 -0.99 -7.52 1.40
C ASN A 430 0.05 -6.42 1.68
N GLY A 431 1.03 -6.70 2.53
CA GLY A 431 2.09 -5.76 2.83
C GLY A 431 2.97 -5.44 1.62
N SER A 432 3.26 -6.45 0.78
CA SER A 432 3.98 -6.27 -0.49
C SER A 432 3.17 -5.45 -1.50
N VAL A 433 1.85 -5.67 -1.59
CA VAL A 433 0.95 -4.87 -2.44
C VAL A 433 0.98 -3.40 -2.02
N GLU A 434 0.83 -3.14 -0.72
CA GLU A 434 0.83 -1.79 -0.13
C GLU A 434 2.17 -1.07 -0.39
N ALA A 435 3.28 -1.76 -0.20
CA ALA A 435 4.62 -1.24 -0.45
C ALA A 435 4.87 -0.89 -1.92
N LEU A 436 4.48 -1.79 -2.83
CA LEU A 436 4.59 -1.55 -4.28
C LEU A 436 3.74 -0.36 -4.71
N LYS A 437 2.48 -0.33 -4.30
CA LYS A 437 1.57 0.78 -4.59
C LYS A 437 2.12 2.10 -4.07
N GLY A 438 2.58 2.15 -2.80
CA GLY A 438 3.18 3.32 -2.20
C GLY A 438 4.44 3.80 -2.91
N SER A 439 5.30 2.89 -3.38
CA SER A 439 6.52 3.22 -4.12
C SER A 439 6.22 3.72 -5.53
N LEU A 440 5.28 3.08 -6.23
CA LEU A 440 4.89 3.46 -7.58
C LEU A 440 4.18 4.82 -7.63
N LEU A 441 3.32 5.12 -6.66
CA LEU A 441 2.62 6.41 -6.57
C LEU A 441 3.54 7.57 -6.17
N LYS A 442 4.73 7.31 -5.61
CA LYS A 442 5.75 8.33 -5.35
C LYS A 442 6.49 8.78 -6.62
N ILE A 443 6.47 7.97 -7.68
CA ILE A 443 7.06 8.33 -8.97
C ILE A 443 6.16 9.40 -9.60
N GLN A 444 6.57 10.66 -9.51
CA GLN A 444 5.87 11.79 -10.11
C GLN A 444 6.53 12.14 -11.43
N ASP A 445 5.77 12.10 -12.49
CA ASP A 445 6.21 12.48 -13.82
C ASP A 445 5.24 13.49 -14.44
N PRO A 446 5.73 14.58 -15.10
CA PRO A 446 4.86 15.61 -15.65
C PRO A 446 4.05 15.15 -16.88
N GLN A 447 4.48 14.09 -17.58
CA GLN A 447 3.88 13.63 -18.84
C GLN A 447 3.15 12.30 -18.71
N VAL A 448 3.44 11.51 -17.65
CA VAL A 448 2.88 10.17 -17.46
C VAL A 448 2.29 10.04 -16.05
N GLN A 449 1.04 9.62 -15.96
CA GLN A 449 0.37 9.31 -14.70
C GLN A 449 0.30 7.79 -14.48
N ILE A 450 0.83 7.31 -13.36
CA ILE A 450 0.69 5.91 -12.95
C ILE A 450 -0.68 5.69 -12.33
N LYS A 451 -1.42 4.70 -12.84
CA LYS A 451 -2.74 4.33 -12.35
C LYS A 451 -2.81 2.84 -12.04
N VAL A 452 -3.00 2.50 -10.78
CA VAL A 452 -3.26 1.12 -10.37
C VAL A 452 -4.73 0.80 -10.61
N VAL A 453 -5.00 -0.04 -11.61
CA VAL A 453 -6.36 -0.46 -12.01
C VAL A 453 -6.88 -1.54 -11.08
N PHE A 454 -6.00 -2.46 -10.69
CA PHE A 454 -6.33 -3.56 -9.80
C PHE A 454 -5.12 -3.95 -8.95
N GLU A 455 -5.39 -4.32 -7.72
CA GLU A 455 -4.40 -4.84 -6.78
C GLU A 455 -4.95 -6.10 -6.09
N GLY A 456 -4.09 -7.09 -5.85
CA GLY A 456 -4.53 -8.32 -5.19
C GLY A 456 -3.38 -9.21 -4.75
N VAL A 457 -3.69 -10.11 -3.82
CA VAL A 457 -2.75 -11.10 -3.28
C VAL A 457 -2.92 -12.44 -4.01
N GLY A 458 -1.81 -13.13 -4.23
CA GLY A 458 -1.77 -14.47 -4.83
C GLY A 458 -1.30 -14.49 -6.27
N PRO A 459 -1.32 -15.67 -6.93
CA PRO A 459 -0.80 -15.85 -8.29
C PRO A 459 -1.58 -15.03 -9.32
N VAL A 460 -0.93 -14.72 -10.43
CA VAL A 460 -1.61 -14.07 -11.57
C VAL A 460 -2.56 -15.07 -12.22
N THR A 461 -3.82 -14.72 -12.33
CA THR A 461 -4.90 -15.54 -12.88
C THR A 461 -5.33 -15.08 -14.28
N GLU A 462 -6.10 -15.90 -15.00
CA GLU A 462 -6.66 -15.54 -16.31
C GLU A 462 -7.54 -14.27 -16.23
N SER A 463 -8.31 -14.11 -15.15
CA SER A 463 -9.15 -12.93 -14.93
C SER A 463 -8.33 -11.63 -14.81
N ASP A 464 -7.14 -11.69 -14.19
CA ASP A 464 -6.24 -10.55 -14.07
C ASP A 464 -5.73 -10.12 -15.45
N ILE A 465 -5.43 -11.10 -16.33
CA ILE A 465 -4.98 -10.84 -17.70
C ILE A 465 -6.09 -10.22 -18.55
N LEU A 466 -7.33 -10.75 -18.46
CA LEU A 466 -8.47 -10.18 -19.18
C LEU A 466 -8.74 -8.72 -18.74
N LEU A 467 -8.63 -8.44 -17.44
CA LEU A 467 -8.76 -7.09 -16.93
C LEU A 467 -7.63 -6.18 -17.46
N ALA A 468 -6.39 -6.67 -17.46
CA ALA A 468 -5.26 -5.94 -17.99
C ALA A 468 -5.40 -5.65 -19.49
N ALA A 469 -5.91 -6.61 -20.28
CA ALA A 469 -6.17 -6.43 -21.70
C ALA A 469 -7.20 -5.33 -21.98
N VAL A 470 -8.34 -5.33 -21.25
CA VAL A 470 -9.39 -4.30 -21.39
C VAL A 470 -8.90 -2.92 -20.96
N SER A 471 -8.07 -2.85 -19.93
CA SER A 471 -7.56 -1.60 -19.37
C SER A 471 -6.26 -1.13 -20.03
N ASN A 472 -5.73 -1.84 -21.00
CA ASN A 472 -4.38 -1.64 -21.59
C ASN A 472 -3.32 -1.48 -20.49
N ALA A 473 -3.31 -2.41 -19.53
CA ALA A 473 -2.46 -2.36 -18.35
C ALA A 473 -1.30 -3.36 -18.44
N LEU A 474 -0.17 -3.00 -17.83
CA LEU A 474 0.96 -3.89 -17.57
C LEU A 474 0.67 -4.68 -16.28
N VAL A 475 0.95 -6.00 -16.29
CA VAL A 475 0.80 -6.84 -15.11
C VAL A 475 2.14 -6.98 -14.40
N ILE A 476 2.18 -6.60 -13.13
CA ILE A 476 3.34 -6.74 -12.23
C ILE A 476 3.05 -7.89 -11.27
N ALA A 477 3.85 -8.96 -11.38
CA ALA A 477 3.84 -10.11 -10.50
C ALA A 477 5.02 -10.03 -9.54
N PHE A 478 4.76 -9.76 -8.27
CA PHE A 478 5.79 -9.61 -7.26
C PHE A 478 5.83 -10.81 -6.34
N ASN A 479 6.95 -11.54 -6.36
CA ASN A 479 7.18 -12.76 -5.57
C ASN A 479 6.07 -13.84 -5.74
N VAL A 480 5.34 -13.79 -6.87
CA VAL A 480 4.26 -14.73 -7.18
C VAL A 480 4.47 -15.37 -8.54
N LYS A 481 3.93 -16.57 -8.70
CA LYS A 481 3.97 -17.30 -9.97
C LYS A 481 2.74 -16.95 -10.80
N THR A 482 2.91 -16.96 -12.11
CA THR A 482 1.82 -16.85 -13.08
C THR A 482 1.25 -18.25 -13.35
N ASP A 483 -0.07 -18.39 -13.29
CA ASP A 483 -0.73 -19.65 -13.64
C ASP A 483 -0.56 -19.96 -15.13
N THR A 484 -0.53 -21.25 -15.48
CA THR A 484 -0.37 -21.69 -16.87
C THR A 484 -1.50 -21.24 -17.79
N LEU A 485 -2.72 -21.07 -17.26
CA LEU A 485 -3.86 -20.50 -18.00
C LEU A 485 -3.66 -19.01 -18.23
N ALA A 486 -3.19 -18.29 -17.22
CA ALA A 486 -2.87 -16.87 -17.32
C ALA A 486 -1.75 -16.60 -18.34
N GLN A 487 -0.69 -17.43 -18.40
CA GLN A 487 0.34 -17.32 -19.41
C GLN A 487 -0.20 -17.43 -20.83
N LYS A 488 -1.03 -18.46 -21.10
CA LYS A 488 -1.67 -18.64 -22.42
C LYS A 488 -2.62 -17.49 -22.77
N ALA A 489 -3.35 -16.96 -21.79
CA ALA A 489 -4.21 -15.80 -21.99
C ALA A 489 -3.38 -14.54 -22.30
N ALA A 490 -2.25 -14.33 -21.62
CA ALA A 490 -1.37 -13.20 -21.85
C ALA A 490 -0.76 -13.23 -23.27
N GLU A 491 -0.35 -14.40 -23.76
CA GLU A 491 0.13 -14.56 -25.15
C GLU A 491 -0.97 -14.26 -26.18
N ARG A 492 -2.21 -14.72 -25.93
CA ARG A 492 -3.37 -14.48 -26.80
C ARG A 492 -3.76 -13.01 -26.85
N GLU A 493 -3.87 -12.36 -25.70
CA GLU A 493 -4.30 -10.96 -25.54
C GLU A 493 -3.13 -9.97 -25.66
N LYS A 494 -1.89 -10.46 -25.83
CA LYS A 494 -0.66 -9.66 -25.92
C LYS A 494 -0.44 -8.74 -24.70
N VAL A 495 -0.75 -9.24 -23.51
CA VAL A 495 -0.52 -8.54 -22.24
C VAL A 495 0.89 -8.85 -21.74
N ASP A 496 1.67 -7.83 -21.40
CA ASP A 496 3.01 -7.99 -20.82
C ASP A 496 2.89 -8.31 -19.32
N ILE A 497 3.54 -9.38 -18.88
CA ILE A 497 3.65 -9.81 -17.50
C ILE A 497 5.10 -9.68 -17.07
N ARG A 498 5.37 -8.83 -16.08
CA ARG A 498 6.69 -8.65 -15.49
C ARG A 498 6.75 -9.26 -14.09
N SER A 499 7.67 -10.19 -13.89
CA SER A 499 7.89 -10.85 -12.59
C SER A 499 9.12 -10.27 -11.91
N TYR A 500 8.98 -9.98 -10.61
CA TYR A 500 10.03 -9.38 -9.78
C TYR A 500 10.03 -9.99 -8.39
N ASP A 501 11.23 -10.06 -7.79
CA ASP A 501 11.44 -10.53 -6.42
C ASP A 501 11.95 -9.40 -5.50
N VAL A 502 12.31 -8.23 -6.07
CA VAL A 502 12.84 -7.08 -5.33
C VAL A 502 12.12 -5.80 -5.77
N VAL A 503 11.61 -5.01 -4.80
CA VAL A 503 10.82 -3.79 -5.06
C VAL A 503 11.57 -2.75 -5.89
N TYR A 504 12.89 -2.60 -5.68
CA TYR A 504 13.72 -1.67 -6.45
C TYR A 504 13.74 -1.96 -7.95
N ASN A 505 13.69 -3.24 -8.34
CA ASN A 505 13.67 -3.61 -9.74
C ASN A 505 12.37 -3.16 -10.41
N VAL A 506 11.25 -3.23 -9.67
CA VAL A 506 9.95 -2.74 -10.16
C VAL A 506 10.00 -1.23 -10.41
N THR A 507 10.44 -0.46 -9.44
CA THR A 507 10.49 1.02 -9.56
C THR A 507 11.42 1.45 -10.68
N ASN A 508 12.62 0.88 -10.78
CA ASN A 508 13.59 1.20 -11.83
C ASN A 508 13.06 0.86 -13.24
N ASP A 509 12.40 -0.28 -13.40
CA ASP A 509 11.86 -0.68 -14.71
C ASP A 509 10.66 0.18 -15.11
N ILE A 510 9.80 0.57 -14.17
CA ILE A 510 8.70 1.49 -14.42
C ILE A 510 9.21 2.89 -14.77
N GLU A 511 10.23 3.40 -14.08
CA GLU A 511 10.87 4.68 -14.44
C GLU A 511 11.46 4.64 -15.85
N ARG A 512 12.10 3.53 -16.24
CA ARG A 512 12.59 3.33 -17.61
C ARG A 512 11.44 3.26 -18.63
N ALA A 513 10.35 2.58 -18.28
CA ALA A 513 9.17 2.51 -19.13
C ALA A 513 8.52 3.89 -19.34
N ILE A 514 8.44 4.70 -18.28
CA ILE A 514 7.95 6.08 -18.35
C ILE A 514 8.83 6.91 -19.29
N LYS A 515 10.16 6.88 -19.13
CA LYS A 515 11.09 7.58 -20.02
C LYS A 515 10.98 7.13 -21.48
N GLY A 516 10.65 5.85 -21.71
CA GLY A 516 10.41 5.30 -23.04
C GLY A 516 9.06 5.71 -23.67
N LEU A 517 8.12 6.21 -22.86
CA LEU A 517 6.83 6.74 -23.34
C LEU A 517 6.90 8.20 -23.80
N TYR A 518 7.99 8.91 -23.54
CA TYR A 518 8.18 10.27 -24.01
C TYR A 518 8.22 10.30 -25.54
N GLU A 519 7.55 11.27 -26.11
CA GLU A 519 7.74 11.59 -27.51
C GLU A 519 9.12 12.22 -27.67
N PRO A 520 9.92 11.82 -28.70
CA PRO A 520 11.19 12.42 -28.93
C PRO A 520 11.01 13.93 -29.20
N THR A 521 11.43 14.76 -28.28
CA THR A 521 11.47 16.21 -28.49
C THR A 521 12.67 16.53 -29.39
N PHE A 522 12.37 17.05 -30.59
CA PHE A 522 13.38 17.50 -31.51
C PHE A 522 13.68 18.98 -31.23
N VAL A 523 14.90 19.28 -30.87
CA VAL A 523 15.36 20.64 -30.67
C VAL A 523 16.24 21.07 -31.85
N GLN A 524 15.94 22.24 -32.44
CA GLN A 524 16.78 22.85 -33.43
C GLN A 524 18.00 23.46 -32.74
N VAL A 525 19.16 22.86 -32.94
CA VAL A 525 20.45 23.35 -32.45
C VAL A 525 21.09 24.18 -33.54
N TRP A 526 21.41 25.41 -33.21
CA TRP A 526 22.16 26.31 -34.12
C TRP A 526 23.54 25.72 -34.40
N GLU A 527 23.95 25.63 -35.68
CA GLU A 527 25.23 25.09 -36.10
C GLU A 527 26.18 26.17 -36.64
N GLY A 528 25.66 27.14 -37.35
CA GLY A 528 26.46 28.20 -37.92
C GLY A 528 25.68 29.17 -38.79
N ARG A 529 26.36 30.19 -39.27
CA ARG A 529 25.80 31.19 -40.18
C ARG A 529 26.75 31.51 -41.32
N ALA A 530 26.18 31.78 -42.48
CA ALA A 530 26.93 32.21 -43.68
C ALA A 530 26.30 33.46 -44.27
N GLU A 531 27.13 34.37 -44.73
CA GLU A 531 26.73 35.60 -45.44
C GLU A 531 26.76 35.34 -46.95
N VAL A 532 25.69 35.73 -47.64
CA VAL A 532 25.58 35.63 -49.10
C VAL A 532 26.40 36.76 -49.73
N LEU A 533 27.44 36.39 -50.48
CA LEU A 533 28.28 37.35 -51.23
C LEU A 533 27.66 37.66 -52.61
N GLN A 534 27.22 36.64 -53.33
CA GLN A 534 26.55 36.82 -54.62
C GLN A 534 25.65 35.61 -54.98
N PRO A 535 24.48 35.84 -55.57
CA PRO A 535 23.62 34.76 -56.10
C PRO A 535 24.16 34.28 -57.47
N ILE A 536 24.27 32.98 -57.66
CA ILE A 536 24.75 32.34 -58.90
C ILE A 536 23.60 31.55 -59.54
N LYS A 537 23.15 31.99 -60.70
CA LYS A 537 22.09 31.28 -61.46
C LYS A 537 22.70 30.17 -62.30
N ILE A 538 22.29 28.91 -62.04
CA ILE A 538 22.73 27.77 -62.81
C ILE A 538 21.53 27.19 -63.59
N PRO A 539 21.63 27.08 -64.93
CA PRO A 539 20.55 26.47 -65.74
C PRO A 539 20.23 25.06 -65.27
N LYS A 540 18.92 24.75 -65.11
CA LYS A 540 18.35 23.47 -64.64
C LYS A 540 18.53 23.17 -63.14
N VAL A 541 19.32 23.92 -62.37
CA VAL A 541 19.56 23.70 -60.95
C VAL A 541 18.87 24.75 -60.05
N GLY A 542 18.72 25.97 -60.56
CA GLY A 542 18.17 27.11 -59.82
C GLY A 542 19.25 28.10 -59.39
N VAL A 543 18.94 28.88 -58.34
CA VAL A 543 19.87 29.89 -57.77
C VAL A 543 20.60 29.24 -56.59
N ILE A 544 21.93 29.37 -56.61
CA ILE A 544 22.82 28.98 -55.53
C ILE A 544 23.36 30.24 -54.86
N ALA A 545 23.28 30.36 -53.55
CA ALA A 545 23.86 31.43 -52.79
C ALA A 545 25.38 31.18 -52.62
N GLY A 546 26.21 31.95 -53.34
CA GLY A 546 27.66 32.01 -53.09
C GLY A 546 27.88 32.75 -51.79
N SER A 547 28.23 32.02 -50.74
CA SER A 547 28.26 32.52 -49.38
C SER A 547 29.60 32.24 -48.71
N ARG A 548 29.94 33.03 -47.67
CA ARG A 548 31.08 32.78 -46.77
C ARG A 548 30.60 32.48 -45.38
N VAL A 549 31.09 31.38 -44.80
CA VAL A 549 30.73 31.01 -43.41
C VAL A 549 31.38 31.98 -42.45
N GLN A 550 30.55 32.72 -41.68
CA GLN A 550 31.01 33.71 -40.70
C GLN A 550 31.27 33.10 -39.35
N ASP A 551 30.43 32.15 -38.95
CA ASP A 551 30.51 31.52 -37.62
C ASP A 551 30.01 30.07 -37.67
N GLY A 552 30.61 29.19 -36.86
CA GLY A 552 30.26 27.79 -36.77
C GLY A 552 30.55 26.98 -38.04
N LYS A 553 29.60 26.13 -38.45
CA LYS A 553 29.67 25.33 -39.68
C LYS A 553 28.31 25.22 -40.37
N ILE A 554 28.32 25.03 -41.66
CA ILE A 554 27.10 24.76 -42.45
C ILE A 554 27.15 23.31 -42.90
N THR A 555 26.05 22.54 -42.68
CA THR A 555 25.96 21.15 -43.08
C THR A 555 24.84 20.93 -44.08
N VAL A 556 25.00 19.93 -44.96
CA VAL A 556 23.93 19.50 -45.89
C VAL A 556 22.80 18.80 -45.12
N ASN A 557 21.57 18.97 -45.55
CA ASN A 557 20.33 18.45 -44.91
C ASN A 557 19.97 19.13 -43.58
N SER A 558 20.69 20.17 -43.15
CA SER A 558 20.25 21.00 -42.02
C SER A 558 19.14 21.96 -42.45
N THR A 559 18.36 22.45 -41.49
CA THR A 559 17.34 23.49 -41.72
C THR A 559 18.02 24.85 -41.82
N ALA A 560 17.81 25.54 -42.92
CA ALA A 560 18.30 26.89 -43.14
C ALA A 560 17.24 27.94 -42.90
N LYS A 561 17.56 29.01 -42.17
CA LYS A 561 16.78 30.23 -42.09
C LYS A 561 17.49 31.36 -42.86
N VAL A 562 16.83 31.88 -43.87
CA VAL A 562 17.36 33.01 -44.65
C VAL A 562 16.86 34.31 -44.03
N LEU A 563 17.80 35.17 -43.64
CA LEU A 563 17.48 36.47 -43.04
C LEU A 563 17.98 37.60 -43.93
N ARG A 564 17.19 38.67 -44.07
CA ARG A 564 17.52 39.95 -44.67
C ARG A 564 17.23 41.04 -43.65
N ASP A 565 18.19 41.88 -43.35
CA ASP A 565 18.07 42.93 -42.32
C ASP A 565 17.56 42.37 -40.96
N ASN A 566 18.08 41.19 -40.55
CA ASN A 566 17.67 40.47 -39.36
C ASN A 566 16.18 40.01 -39.34
N LYS A 567 15.49 40.03 -40.48
CA LYS A 567 14.11 39.51 -40.57
C LYS A 567 14.12 38.18 -41.31
N PRO A 568 13.47 37.14 -40.77
CA PRO A 568 13.39 35.86 -41.45
C PRO A 568 12.49 35.95 -42.69
N LEU A 569 13.04 35.60 -43.86
CA LEU A 569 12.33 35.59 -45.13
C LEU A 569 11.85 34.18 -45.51
N HIS A 570 12.66 33.18 -45.24
CA HIS A 570 12.36 31.82 -45.64
C HIS A 570 13.01 30.81 -44.68
N GLU A 571 12.34 29.67 -44.48
CA GLU A 571 12.87 28.52 -43.77
C GLU A 571 12.72 27.27 -44.67
N GLY A 572 13.84 26.57 -44.92
CA GLY A 572 13.87 25.41 -45.79
C GLY A 572 15.12 24.57 -45.57
N GLN A 573 15.20 23.36 -46.16
CA GLN A 573 16.39 22.52 -46.02
C GLN A 573 17.54 22.93 -46.95
N ILE A 574 18.78 22.75 -46.50
CA ILE A 574 19.95 22.86 -47.34
C ILE A 574 20.06 21.61 -48.20
N VAL A 575 19.62 21.72 -49.46
CA VAL A 575 19.56 20.59 -50.41
C VAL A 575 20.93 20.29 -51.05
N ALA A 576 21.76 21.28 -51.22
CA ALA A 576 23.09 21.11 -51.76
C ALA A 576 24.07 22.13 -51.15
N LEU A 577 25.26 21.65 -50.84
CA LEU A 577 26.39 22.43 -50.35
C LEU A 577 27.62 22.13 -51.22
N LYS A 578 28.14 23.16 -51.88
CA LYS A 578 29.28 23.00 -52.80
C LYS A 578 30.45 23.89 -52.40
N ARG A 579 31.64 23.37 -52.59
CA ARG A 579 32.88 24.16 -52.53
C ARG A 579 33.60 24.08 -53.85
N PHE A 580 33.70 25.23 -54.54
CA PHE A 580 34.11 25.29 -55.94
C PHE A 580 33.19 24.42 -56.86
N LYS A 581 33.64 23.28 -57.30
CA LYS A 581 32.86 22.35 -58.14
C LYS A 581 32.44 21.05 -57.45
N ASP A 582 32.95 20.82 -56.23
CA ASP A 582 32.76 19.59 -55.50
C ASP A 582 31.60 19.69 -54.48
N ASP A 583 30.79 18.64 -54.38
CA ASP A 583 29.78 18.51 -53.35
C ASP A 583 30.45 18.13 -52.02
N VAL A 584 30.17 18.89 -50.98
CA VAL A 584 30.73 18.68 -49.64
C VAL A 584 29.63 18.50 -48.60
N ARG A 585 29.92 17.73 -47.55
CA ARG A 585 28.94 17.47 -46.50
C ARG A 585 28.87 18.62 -45.48
N GLU A 586 29.98 19.28 -45.22
CA GLU A 586 30.07 20.42 -44.29
C GLU A 586 31.12 21.45 -44.72
N VAL A 587 30.90 22.68 -44.33
CA VAL A 587 31.85 23.78 -44.55
C VAL A 587 32.00 24.57 -43.26
N THR A 588 33.25 24.82 -42.85
CA THR A 588 33.60 25.50 -41.60
C THR A 588 33.86 27.01 -41.82
N VAL A 589 33.95 27.74 -40.70
CA VAL A 589 34.15 29.17 -40.64
C VAL A 589 35.31 29.64 -41.53
N GLY A 590 35.14 30.80 -42.20
CA GLY A 590 36.12 31.46 -43.08
C GLY A 590 36.15 30.93 -44.50
N LEU A 591 35.51 29.81 -44.81
CA LEU A 591 35.51 29.22 -46.16
C LEU A 591 34.31 29.71 -46.98
N GLU A 592 34.52 29.80 -48.29
CA GLU A 592 33.47 30.11 -49.27
C GLU A 592 32.80 28.83 -49.76
N CYS A 593 31.48 28.90 -49.92
CA CYS A 593 30.65 27.79 -50.37
C CYS A 593 29.42 28.26 -51.15
N GLY A 594 28.88 27.36 -51.95
CA GLY A 594 27.61 27.57 -52.62
C GLY A 594 26.50 26.81 -51.86
N ILE A 595 25.53 27.52 -51.35
CA ILE A 595 24.41 26.96 -50.56
C ILE A 595 23.15 27.01 -51.43
N ARG A 596 22.43 25.88 -51.50
CA ARG A 596 21.10 25.79 -52.10
C ARG A 596 20.10 25.48 -51.02
N VAL A 597 19.13 26.38 -50.84
CA VAL A 597 18.02 26.19 -49.91
C VAL A 597 16.76 25.78 -50.69
N GLU A 598 16.04 24.81 -50.18
CA GLU A 598 14.81 24.35 -50.78
C GLU A 598 13.72 25.43 -50.75
N GLY A 599 13.05 25.64 -51.92
CA GLY A 599 11.93 26.58 -52.01
C GLY A 599 12.34 28.07 -52.11
N TYR A 600 13.63 28.42 -52.05
CA TYR A 600 14.06 29.80 -52.07
C TYR A 600 15.07 30.09 -53.19
N GLN A 601 14.85 31.19 -53.94
CA GLN A 601 15.69 31.58 -55.09
C GLN A 601 16.01 33.07 -55.14
N ASP A 602 15.44 33.91 -54.26
CA ASP A 602 15.59 35.37 -54.27
C ASP A 602 16.70 35.86 -53.33
N PHE A 603 17.89 35.23 -53.41
CA PHE A 603 19.05 35.63 -52.62
C PHE A 603 19.59 36.98 -53.09
N GLN A 604 19.96 37.84 -52.14
CA GLN A 604 20.64 39.11 -52.39
C GLN A 604 21.97 39.16 -51.64
N PRO A 605 22.95 39.91 -52.13
CA PRO A 605 24.20 40.13 -51.40
C PRO A 605 23.90 40.75 -50.02
N GLY A 606 24.47 40.20 -48.96
CA GLY A 606 24.27 40.63 -47.59
C GLY A 606 23.18 39.81 -46.83
N ASP A 607 22.44 38.90 -47.50
CA ASP A 607 21.56 37.99 -46.81
C ASP A 607 22.37 37.04 -45.90
N ILE A 608 21.80 36.67 -44.75
CA ILE A 608 22.41 35.73 -43.81
C ILE A 608 21.66 34.42 -43.87
N ILE A 609 22.37 33.29 -44.02
CA ILE A 609 21.82 31.94 -43.95
C ILE A 609 22.28 31.32 -42.65
N GLU A 610 21.36 31.08 -41.72
CA GLU A 610 21.60 30.33 -40.47
C GLU A 610 21.25 28.86 -40.64
N SER A 611 22.13 28.00 -40.19
CA SER A 611 21.99 26.54 -40.24
C SER A 611 21.65 25.99 -38.89
N TYR A 612 20.60 25.16 -38.83
CA TYR A 612 20.12 24.49 -37.63
C TYR A 612 20.05 22.98 -37.84
N GLN A 613 20.63 22.19 -36.95
CA GLN A 613 20.50 20.76 -36.95
C GLN A 613 19.37 20.34 -35.98
N VAL A 614 18.48 19.50 -36.45
CA VAL A 614 17.47 18.88 -35.61
C VAL A 614 18.12 17.72 -34.85
N LYS A 615 18.30 17.87 -33.54
CA LYS A 615 18.78 16.81 -32.66
C LYS A 615 17.67 16.38 -31.72
N GLN A 616 17.64 15.11 -31.39
CA GLN A 616 16.77 14.57 -30.35
C GLN A 616 17.32 15.04 -29.00
N ALA A 617 16.50 15.74 -28.21
CA ALA A 617 16.85 16.25 -26.88
C ALA A 617 16.86 15.12 -25.85
#